data_2a11b10b1e5e0c5c87674cf287c84994
#
_entry.id   2a11b10b1e5e0c5c87674cf287c84994
#
_cell.length_a   1.000
_cell.length_b   1.000
_cell.length_c   1.000
_cell.angle_alpha   90.00
_cell.angle_beta   90.00
_cell.angle_gamma   90.00
#
_symmetry.space_group_name_H-M   'P 1'
#
loop_
_entity.id
_entity.type
_entity.pdbx_description
1 polymer ?
#
loop_
_entity_poly.entity_id
_entity_poly.type
_entity_poly.pdbx_seq_one_letter_code
_entity_poly.pdbx_strand_id
1 'polypeptide(L)'
;MTVAVTGGSGVVGQAVVRHLLEAGRSVRALSRSASTADVMTALGVTPVRGDLADYQSLVGAFTGCRVVYHVAGLNRMCPRRPDELLAVNVDGTRNVVRAARAAGVERVVYTSSAAAIGEAAGTVGHEGSRHRGYYLSHYERSKHLAEQVVLAEAADLTVLLNPASVQGPGRATGTGKAILDLARGKLPVLVRTRFSVVDIDDCARAHLLAEKAGKPGERYILSGFTMSIEEAATLLESVLDKTIRARYLPRWMALGGGLMVEGLARLTGRQPRFCREMVRTLLHGHAYDGTKASMELGFQYTPAESTIRRTLAWFAAEGLLEIPNPA
;
A
#
# COMPACT_ATOMS: atom_id res chain seq x y z
N MET A 1 5.66 5.04 -25.83
CA MET A 1 4.82 6.01 -25.10
C MET A 1 5.48 6.29 -23.76
N THR A 2 5.69 7.56 -23.45
CA THR A 2 6.35 7.97 -22.20
C THR A 2 5.32 8.15 -21.09
N VAL A 3 5.62 7.60 -19.91
CA VAL A 3 4.80 7.72 -18.70
C VAL A 3 5.64 8.25 -17.54
N ALA A 4 5.02 8.94 -16.61
CA ALA A 4 5.68 9.37 -15.38
C ALA A 4 5.22 8.51 -14.19
N VAL A 5 6.15 8.19 -13.29
CA VAL A 5 5.86 7.45 -12.05
C VAL A 5 6.38 8.25 -10.86
N THR A 6 5.49 8.57 -9.93
CA THR A 6 5.89 9.09 -8.62
C THR A 6 5.99 7.92 -7.64
N GLY A 7 6.95 7.97 -6.72
CA GLY A 7 7.12 6.88 -5.73
C GLY A 7 7.71 5.60 -6.29
N GLY A 8 8.35 5.65 -7.47
CA GLY A 8 8.98 4.50 -8.14
C GLY A 8 10.02 3.74 -7.28
N SER A 9 10.63 4.38 -6.28
CA SER A 9 11.56 3.72 -5.35
C SER A 9 10.91 2.92 -4.23
N GLY A 10 9.60 3.08 -4.03
CA GLY A 10 8.83 2.29 -3.05
C GLY A 10 8.53 0.87 -3.57
N VAL A 11 8.15 -0.03 -2.67
CA VAL A 11 7.89 -1.45 -3.01
C VAL A 11 6.83 -1.60 -4.11
N VAL A 12 5.67 -0.96 -3.97
CA VAL A 12 4.62 -0.97 -5.01
C VAL A 12 5.08 -0.24 -6.27
N GLY A 13 5.77 0.91 -6.11
CA GLY A 13 6.27 1.69 -7.24
C GLY A 13 7.27 0.91 -8.10
N GLN A 14 8.19 0.17 -7.48
CA GLN A 14 9.13 -0.70 -8.21
C GLN A 14 8.41 -1.81 -8.98
N ALA A 15 7.36 -2.41 -8.38
CA ALA A 15 6.57 -3.41 -9.09
C ALA A 15 5.84 -2.80 -10.30
N VAL A 16 5.21 -1.63 -10.13
CA VAL A 16 4.57 -0.90 -11.24
C VAL A 16 5.58 -0.55 -12.33
N VAL A 17 6.77 -0.07 -11.95
CA VAL A 17 7.85 0.26 -12.90
C VAL A 17 8.27 -0.97 -13.69
N ARG A 18 8.51 -2.12 -13.05
CA ARG A 18 8.86 -3.37 -13.76
C ARG A 18 7.80 -3.75 -14.79
N HIS A 19 6.54 -3.79 -14.40
CA HIS A 19 5.45 -4.11 -15.33
C HIS A 19 5.31 -3.11 -16.49
N LEU A 20 5.60 -1.81 -16.25
CA LEU A 20 5.63 -0.80 -17.30
C LEU A 20 6.78 -1.05 -18.32
N LEU A 21 7.96 -1.40 -17.81
CA LEU A 21 9.12 -1.74 -18.66
C LEU A 21 8.87 -3.01 -19.48
N GLU A 22 8.32 -4.06 -18.85
CA GLU A 22 7.90 -5.31 -19.52
C GLU A 22 6.85 -5.05 -20.60
N ALA A 23 5.98 -4.06 -20.40
CA ALA A 23 5.01 -3.60 -21.40
C ALA A 23 5.61 -2.66 -22.47
N GLY A 24 6.94 -2.49 -22.53
CA GLY A 24 7.65 -1.66 -23.51
C GLY A 24 7.42 -0.16 -23.34
N ARG A 25 7.10 0.30 -22.11
CA ARG A 25 6.90 1.73 -21.86
C ARG A 25 8.23 2.44 -21.57
N SER A 26 8.35 3.67 -22.05
CA SER A 26 9.41 4.58 -21.62
C SER A 26 8.97 5.24 -20.28
N VAL A 27 9.72 4.98 -19.21
CA VAL A 27 9.36 5.41 -17.87
C VAL A 27 10.26 6.53 -17.38
N ARG A 28 9.67 7.65 -16.96
CA ARG A 28 10.30 8.70 -16.16
C ARG A 28 9.89 8.52 -14.70
N ALA A 29 10.84 8.31 -13.80
CA ALA A 29 10.54 8.15 -12.38
C ALA A 29 10.96 9.39 -11.60
N LEU A 30 10.04 9.97 -10.81
CA LEU A 30 10.35 11.10 -9.94
C LEU A 30 11.33 10.67 -8.86
N SER A 31 12.39 11.47 -8.71
CA SER A 31 13.39 11.31 -7.66
C SER A 31 13.67 12.62 -6.94
N ARG A 32 13.71 12.59 -5.61
CA ARG A 32 14.04 13.75 -4.76
C ARG A 32 15.52 13.84 -4.41
N SER A 33 16.24 12.71 -4.49
CA SER A 33 17.63 12.61 -4.07
C SER A 33 18.45 11.74 -5.03
N ALA A 34 19.76 11.89 -5.02
CA ALA A 34 20.67 11.06 -5.80
C ALA A 34 20.47 9.56 -5.51
N SER A 35 20.34 9.17 -4.24
CA SER A 35 20.14 7.78 -3.85
C SER A 35 18.86 7.16 -4.41
N THR A 36 17.76 7.93 -4.53
CA THR A 36 16.55 7.44 -5.19
C THR A 36 16.69 7.42 -6.71
N ALA A 37 17.48 8.33 -7.29
CA ALA A 37 17.81 8.32 -8.72
C ALA A 37 18.63 7.07 -9.10
N ASP A 38 19.61 6.69 -8.27
CA ASP A 38 20.43 5.49 -8.48
C ASP A 38 19.57 4.22 -8.51
N VAL A 39 18.62 4.09 -7.58
CA VAL A 39 17.67 2.96 -7.57
C VAL A 39 16.85 2.93 -8.88
N MET A 40 16.42 4.08 -9.38
CA MET A 40 15.65 4.15 -10.63
C MET A 40 16.52 3.80 -11.84
N THR A 41 17.74 4.30 -11.89
CA THR A 41 18.70 3.99 -12.96
C THR A 41 19.00 2.49 -12.99
N ALA A 42 19.20 1.86 -11.82
CA ALA A 42 19.40 0.42 -11.71
C ALA A 42 18.20 -0.41 -12.20
N LEU A 43 16.99 0.15 -12.17
CA LEU A 43 15.79 -0.47 -12.74
C LEU A 43 15.62 -0.19 -14.25
N GLY A 44 16.55 0.53 -14.88
CA GLY A 44 16.46 0.86 -16.31
C GLY A 44 15.50 1.99 -16.66
N VAL A 45 15.15 2.85 -15.68
CA VAL A 45 14.27 4.00 -15.92
C VAL A 45 15.04 5.33 -15.83
N THR A 46 14.53 6.35 -16.50
CA THR A 46 15.09 7.69 -16.47
C THR A 46 14.66 8.42 -15.19
N PRO A 47 15.56 8.70 -14.23
CA PRO A 47 15.21 9.52 -13.09
C PRO A 47 15.02 10.98 -13.51
N VAL A 48 13.94 11.59 -13.02
CA VAL A 48 13.66 13.02 -13.22
C VAL A 48 13.52 13.68 -11.87
N ARG A 49 14.22 14.80 -11.66
CA ARG A 49 14.13 15.55 -10.41
C ARG A 49 12.73 16.10 -10.21
N GLY A 50 12.12 15.85 -9.06
CA GLY A 50 10.82 16.37 -8.69
C GLY A 50 10.46 16.06 -7.25
N ASP A 51 9.70 16.96 -6.63
CA ASP A 51 9.17 16.81 -5.27
C ASP A 51 7.65 17.06 -5.27
N LEU A 52 6.91 16.24 -4.52
CA LEU A 52 5.46 16.42 -4.37
C LEU A 52 5.09 17.79 -3.75
N ALA A 53 6.00 18.37 -2.98
CA ALA A 53 5.82 19.71 -2.42
C ALA A 53 6.12 20.85 -3.41
N ASP A 54 6.76 20.55 -4.54
CA ASP A 54 7.15 21.53 -5.54
C ASP A 54 6.34 21.35 -6.84
N TYR A 55 5.27 22.10 -6.96
CA TYR A 55 4.36 22.08 -8.12
C TYR A 55 5.08 22.29 -9.45
N GLN A 56 6.03 23.24 -9.52
CA GLN A 56 6.73 23.55 -10.78
C GLN A 56 7.63 22.40 -11.22
N SER A 57 8.30 21.73 -10.27
CA SER A 57 9.10 20.54 -10.57
C SER A 57 8.25 19.41 -11.13
N LEU A 58 7.01 19.25 -10.64
CA LEU A 58 6.07 18.25 -11.13
C LEU A 58 5.58 18.57 -12.55
N VAL A 59 5.25 19.82 -12.85
CA VAL A 59 4.86 20.22 -14.22
C VAL A 59 5.99 19.88 -15.20
N GLY A 60 7.23 20.26 -14.88
CA GLY A 60 8.39 19.93 -15.72
C GLY A 60 8.59 18.45 -15.92
N ALA A 61 8.46 17.65 -14.85
CA ALA A 61 8.61 16.21 -14.90
C ALA A 61 7.52 15.49 -15.73
N PHE A 62 6.30 16.03 -15.74
CA PHE A 62 5.16 15.44 -16.45
C PHE A 62 5.02 15.92 -17.90
N THR A 63 5.65 17.01 -18.28
CA THR A 63 5.61 17.55 -19.65
C THR A 63 6.05 16.50 -20.66
N GLY A 64 5.20 16.21 -21.67
CA GLY A 64 5.42 15.20 -22.67
C GLY A 64 5.14 13.76 -22.22
N CYS A 65 4.63 13.56 -21.00
CA CYS A 65 4.10 12.28 -20.56
C CYS A 65 2.60 12.17 -20.85
N ARG A 66 2.15 11.03 -21.32
CA ARG A 66 0.71 10.76 -21.55
C ARG A 66 -0.02 10.37 -20.29
N VAL A 67 0.64 9.62 -19.42
CA VAL A 67 0.05 9.07 -18.19
C VAL A 67 0.97 9.32 -17.01
N VAL A 68 0.36 9.63 -15.88
CA VAL A 68 1.04 9.71 -14.58
C VAL A 68 0.54 8.58 -13.68
N TYR A 69 1.45 7.74 -13.22
CA TYR A 69 1.20 6.77 -12.15
C TYR A 69 1.61 7.41 -10.83
N HIS A 70 0.63 7.84 -10.06
CA HIS A 70 0.88 8.47 -8.76
C HIS A 70 0.87 7.42 -7.64
N VAL A 71 2.04 6.80 -7.42
CA VAL A 71 2.23 5.75 -6.41
C VAL A 71 2.85 6.30 -5.11
N ALA A 72 3.40 7.50 -5.16
CA ALA A 72 4.01 8.15 -4.00
C ALA A 72 3.00 8.37 -2.88
N GLY A 73 3.44 8.10 -1.66
CA GLY A 73 2.67 8.38 -0.44
C GLY A 73 3.40 7.85 0.78
N LEU A 74 3.14 8.46 1.92
CA LEU A 74 3.62 7.97 3.21
C LEU A 74 2.63 6.96 3.78
N ASN A 75 3.11 5.73 4.01
CA ASN A 75 2.41 4.71 4.77
C ASN A 75 3.13 4.51 6.11
N ARG A 76 2.71 5.24 7.12
CA ARG A 76 3.33 5.20 8.44
C ARG A 76 2.28 5.14 9.52
N MET A 77 2.31 4.06 10.30
CA MET A 77 1.55 3.96 11.54
C MET A 77 2.33 4.62 12.68
N CYS A 78 1.60 5.13 13.68
CA CYS A 78 2.20 5.79 14.85
C CYS A 78 3.14 6.96 14.49
N PRO A 79 2.75 7.90 13.65
CA PRO A 79 3.64 8.98 13.24
C PRO A 79 3.95 9.92 14.40
N ARG A 80 5.20 10.38 14.51
CA ARG A 80 5.55 11.46 15.46
C ARG A 80 4.96 12.80 15.04
N ARG A 81 4.87 13.04 13.76
CA ARG A 81 4.36 14.27 13.13
C ARG A 81 3.25 13.88 12.15
N PRO A 82 2.00 13.81 12.64
CA PRO A 82 0.86 13.44 11.79
C PRO A 82 0.68 14.37 10.57
N ASP A 83 1.07 15.64 10.72
CA ASP A 83 0.96 16.65 9.66
C ASP A 83 1.82 16.31 8.43
N GLU A 84 2.92 15.55 8.60
CA GLU A 84 3.71 15.06 7.47
C GLU A 84 2.89 14.13 6.55
N LEU A 85 1.97 13.34 7.12
CA LEU A 85 1.08 12.49 6.33
C LEU A 85 0.10 13.33 5.50
N LEU A 86 -0.42 14.42 6.07
CA LEU A 86 -1.31 15.33 5.35
C LEU A 86 -0.55 16.08 4.25
N ALA A 87 0.60 16.66 4.58
CA ALA A 87 1.42 17.39 3.62
C ALA A 87 1.82 16.53 2.42
N VAL A 88 2.25 15.28 2.65
CA VAL A 88 2.67 14.40 1.54
C VAL A 88 1.48 13.76 0.83
N ASN A 89 0.53 13.18 1.58
CA ASN A 89 -0.54 12.40 0.97
C ASN A 89 -1.68 13.27 0.43
N VAL A 90 -1.98 14.41 1.04
CA VAL A 90 -3.08 15.28 0.61
C VAL A 90 -2.55 16.40 -0.27
N ASP A 91 -1.65 17.26 0.26
CA ASP A 91 -1.17 18.42 -0.50
C ASP A 91 -0.26 17.99 -1.65
N GLY A 92 0.59 16.96 -1.43
CA GLY A 92 1.38 16.35 -2.50
C GLY A 92 0.52 15.76 -3.61
N THR A 93 -0.56 15.05 -3.28
CA THR A 93 -1.51 14.52 -4.28
C THR A 93 -2.22 15.64 -5.03
N ARG A 94 -2.62 16.72 -4.34
CA ARG A 94 -3.18 17.91 -4.97
C ARG A 94 -2.22 18.52 -6.00
N ASN A 95 -0.97 18.68 -5.63
CA ASN A 95 0.06 19.18 -6.55
C ASN A 95 0.23 18.28 -7.77
N VAL A 96 0.24 16.95 -7.57
CA VAL A 96 0.37 15.97 -8.67
C VAL A 96 -0.78 16.08 -9.65
N VAL A 97 -2.04 16.09 -9.21
CA VAL A 97 -3.18 16.13 -10.13
C VAL A 97 -3.29 17.46 -10.85
N ARG A 98 -2.97 18.57 -10.19
CA ARG A 98 -2.90 19.91 -10.81
C ARG A 98 -1.77 20.00 -11.83
N ALA A 99 -0.59 19.49 -11.49
CA ALA A 99 0.56 19.47 -12.40
C ALA A 99 0.33 18.55 -13.61
N ALA A 100 -0.31 17.41 -13.42
CA ALA A 100 -0.70 16.52 -14.51
C ALA A 100 -1.66 17.21 -15.47
N ARG A 101 -2.66 17.94 -14.97
CA ARG A 101 -3.56 18.73 -15.79
C ARG A 101 -2.83 19.85 -16.55
N ALA A 102 -1.97 20.62 -15.88
CA ALA A 102 -1.19 21.70 -16.49
C ALA A 102 -0.21 21.19 -17.55
N ALA A 103 0.34 19.99 -17.40
CA ALA A 103 1.24 19.35 -18.35
C ALA A 103 0.50 18.67 -19.52
N GLY A 104 -0.83 18.70 -19.57
CA GLY A 104 -1.62 18.06 -20.63
C GLY A 104 -1.63 16.54 -20.57
N VAL A 105 -1.46 15.96 -19.37
CA VAL A 105 -1.52 14.50 -19.16
C VAL A 105 -2.94 14.00 -19.41
N GLU A 106 -3.08 12.92 -20.17
CA GLU A 106 -4.37 12.34 -20.54
C GLU A 106 -5.03 11.55 -19.42
N ARG A 107 -4.21 10.96 -18.52
CA ARG A 107 -4.68 10.10 -17.43
C ARG A 107 -3.75 10.07 -16.24
N VAL A 108 -4.34 10.08 -15.04
CA VAL A 108 -3.66 9.80 -13.78
C VAL A 108 -4.18 8.47 -13.23
N VAL A 109 -3.30 7.55 -12.89
CA VAL A 109 -3.61 6.34 -12.12
C VAL A 109 -3.11 6.57 -10.70
N TYR A 110 -4.02 6.80 -9.77
CA TYR A 110 -3.70 7.16 -8.39
C TYR A 110 -3.76 5.97 -7.46
N THR A 111 -2.67 5.67 -6.78
CA THR A 111 -2.61 4.65 -5.73
C THR A 111 -3.09 5.23 -4.39
N SER A 112 -4.34 5.01 -4.09
CA SER A 112 -4.91 5.30 -2.78
C SER A 112 -4.66 4.14 -1.80
N SER A 113 -5.66 3.73 -1.06
CA SER A 113 -5.63 2.60 -0.14
C SER A 113 -7.07 2.14 0.15
N ALA A 114 -7.29 0.86 0.36
CA ALA A 114 -8.58 0.36 0.85
C ALA A 114 -8.96 0.99 2.22
N ALA A 115 -7.98 1.39 3.02
CA ALA A 115 -8.22 2.14 4.25
C ALA A 115 -9.02 3.44 4.04
N ALA A 116 -8.94 4.07 2.85
CA ALA A 116 -9.69 5.29 2.55
C ALA A 116 -11.21 5.07 2.44
N ILE A 117 -11.67 3.85 2.25
CA ILE A 117 -13.08 3.48 2.17
C ILE A 117 -13.78 3.76 3.51
N GLY A 118 -13.14 3.43 4.63
CA GLY A 118 -13.67 3.69 5.96
C GLY A 118 -14.94 2.88 6.26
N GLU A 119 -14.96 1.61 5.92
CA GLU A 119 -16.07 0.69 6.15
C GLU A 119 -16.44 0.56 7.64
N ALA A 120 -17.68 0.21 7.94
CA ALA A 120 -18.12 -0.05 9.31
C ALA A 120 -17.51 -1.34 9.85
N ALA A 121 -17.32 -1.42 11.17
CA ALA A 121 -16.77 -2.61 11.82
C ALA A 121 -17.62 -3.85 11.53
N GLY A 122 -16.95 -4.96 11.19
CA GLY A 122 -17.63 -6.24 10.90
C GLY A 122 -18.30 -6.33 9.52
N THR A 123 -18.21 -5.27 8.68
CA THR A 123 -18.73 -5.30 7.30
C THR A 123 -17.62 -5.56 6.29
N VAL A 124 -18.02 -5.88 5.06
CA VAL A 124 -17.12 -5.92 3.91
C VAL A 124 -17.19 -4.59 3.20
N GLY A 125 -16.06 -3.88 3.12
CA GLY A 125 -15.95 -2.62 2.41
C GLY A 125 -15.97 -2.83 0.90
N HIS A 126 -16.72 -1.99 0.18
CA HIS A 126 -16.77 -1.92 -1.27
C HIS A 126 -16.74 -0.44 -1.71
N GLU A 127 -16.58 -0.16 -3.00
CA GLU A 127 -16.40 1.20 -3.51
C GLU A 127 -17.56 2.15 -3.20
N GLY A 128 -18.77 1.62 -3.08
CA GLY A 128 -19.99 2.34 -2.69
C GLY A 128 -20.23 2.39 -1.17
N SER A 129 -19.34 1.86 -0.34
CA SER A 129 -19.51 1.90 1.11
C SER A 129 -19.52 3.34 1.62
N ARG A 130 -20.47 3.63 2.54
CA ARG A 130 -20.48 4.91 3.26
C ARG A 130 -19.35 4.92 4.28
N HIS A 131 -18.54 5.99 4.27
CA HIS A 131 -17.51 6.19 5.28
C HIS A 131 -18.14 6.29 6.68
N ARG A 132 -17.58 5.56 7.66
CA ARG A 132 -18.12 5.43 9.05
C ARG A 132 -18.10 6.73 9.87
N GLY A 133 -17.54 7.83 9.34
CA GLY A 133 -17.57 9.16 9.98
C GLY A 133 -16.42 9.43 10.95
N TYR A 134 -15.55 8.48 11.21
CA TYR A 134 -14.33 8.66 12.03
C TYR A 134 -13.16 7.86 11.48
N TYR A 135 -11.93 8.20 11.88
CA TYR A 135 -10.71 7.57 11.41
C TYR A 135 -10.06 6.72 12.52
N LEU A 136 -9.55 5.56 12.15
CA LEU A 136 -8.80 4.67 13.04
C LEU A 136 -7.35 5.12 13.18
N SER A 137 -6.79 5.74 12.12
CA SER A 137 -5.41 6.20 12.07
C SER A 137 -5.25 7.50 11.29
N HIS A 138 -4.15 8.21 11.53
CA HIS A 138 -3.76 9.38 10.72
C HIS A 138 -3.49 9.01 9.27
N TYR A 139 -2.98 7.79 9.02
CA TYR A 139 -2.78 7.29 7.66
C TYR A 139 -4.11 7.16 6.91
N GLU A 140 -5.09 6.49 7.49
CA GLU A 140 -6.43 6.38 6.91
C GLU A 140 -7.03 7.75 6.60
N ARG A 141 -6.97 8.68 7.58
CA ARG A 141 -7.43 10.07 7.40
C ARG A 141 -6.75 10.73 6.20
N SER A 142 -5.42 10.60 6.08
CA SER A 142 -4.67 11.21 4.99
C SER A 142 -5.04 10.65 3.62
N LYS A 143 -5.28 9.33 3.51
CA LYS A 143 -5.68 8.71 2.24
C LYS A 143 -7.12 9.06 1.87
N HIS A 144 -8.04 9.07 2.83
CA HIS A 144 -9.41 9.52 2.58
C HIS A 144 -9.47 10.96 2.10
N LEU A 145 -8.79 11.89 2.78
CA LEU A 145 -8.76 13.30 2.38
C LEU A 145 -8.08 13.51 1.03
N ALA A 146 -7.04 12.74 0.70
CA ALA A 146 -6.40 12.79 -0.61
C ALA A 146 -7.36 12.36 -1.73
N GLU A 147 -8.19 11.33 -1.51
CA GLU A 147 -9.23 10.97 -2.48
C GLU A 147 -10.27 12.07 -2.67
N GLN A 148 -10.68 12.75 -1.58
CA GLN A 148 -11.60 13.89 -1.71
C GLN A 148 -11.01 15.00 -2.58
N VAL A 149 -9.70 15.28 -2.44
CA VAL A 149 -9.01 16.23 -3.30
C VAL A 149 -9.02 15.79 -4.76
N VAL A 150 -8.68 14.52 -5.03
CA VAL A 150 -8.69 13.97 -6.40
C VAL A 150 -10.09 14.05 -7.02
N LEU A 151 -11.12 13.64 -6.28
CA LEU A 151 -12.50 13.65 -6.78
C LEU A 151 -13.03 15.08 -7.01
N ALA A 152 -12.61 16.05 -6.19
CA ALA A 152 -13.02 17.45 -6.36
C ALA A 152 -12.29 18.17 -7.50
N GLU A 153 -11.01 17.85 -7.73
CA GLU A 153 -10.15 18.66 -8.61
C GLU A 153 -9.77 17.99 -9.93
N ALA A 154 -9.86 16.65 -10.01
CA ALA A 154 -9.38 15.89 -11.17
C ALA A 154 -10.09 14.54 -11.37
N ALA A 155 -11.37 14.44 -11.03
CA ALA A 155 -12.15 13.21 -11.23
C ALA A 155 -12.18 12.77 -12.70
N ASP A 156 -12.32 13.72 -13.61
CA ASP A 156 -12.35 13.54 -15.07
C ASP A 156 -11.05 12.93 -15.65
N LEU A 157 -9.94 13.08 -14.93
CA LEU A 157 -8.59 12.69 -15.36
C LEU A 157 -8.10 11.43 -14.63
N THR A 158 -8.62 11.15 -13.42
CA THR A 158 -8.00 10.21 -12.48
C THR A 158 -8.82 8.95 -12.28
N VAL A 159 -8.14 7.79 -12.34
CA VAL A 159 -8.66 6.49 -11.87
C VAL A 159 -8.01 6.20 -10.51
N LEU A 160 -8.83 5.83 -9.52
CA LEU A 160 -8.36 5.59 -8.16
C LEU A 160 -8.25 4.08 -7.89
N LEU A 161 -7.08 3.62 -7.49
CA LEU A 161 -6.86 2.25 -7.03
C LEU A 161 -6.73 2.23 -5.50
N ASN A 162 -7.47 1.35 -4.86
CA ASN A 162 -7.52 1.20 -3.42
C ASN A 162 -6.95 -0.18 -3.00
N PRO A 163 -5.61 -0.36 -3.02
CA PRO A 163 -5.03 -1.62 -2.60
C PRO A 163 -5.32 -1.92 -1.12
N ALA A 164 -5.70 -3.15 -0.82
CA ALA A 164 -5.67 -3.74 0.51
C ALA A 164 -4.21 -3.91 0.97
N SER A 165 -3.93 -4.79 1.92
CA SER A 165 -2.56 -5.05 2.33
C SER A 165 -1.77 -5.71 1.19
N VAL A 166 -0.90 -4.96 0.53
CA VAL A 166 -0.07 -5.50 -0.57
C VAL A 166 0.99 -6.42 0.01
N GLN A 167 1.07 -7.67 -0.47
CA GLN A 167 2.06 -8.67 -0.06
C GLN A 167 2.73 -9.29 -1.29
N GLY A 168 3.97 -9.73 -1.12
CA GLY A 168 4.76 -10.35 -2.18
C GLY A 168 6.24 -10.05 -2.05
N PRO A 169 7.07 -10.49 -3.01
CA PRO A 169 8.49 -10.19 -3.08
C PRO A 169 8.79 -8.69 -2.98
N GLY A 170 9.88 -8.34 -2.29
CA GLY A 170 10.29 -6.94 -2.07
C GLY A 170 9.72 -6.29 -0.81
N ARG A 171 8.78 -6.94 -0.10
CA ARG A 171 8.12 -6.34 1.06
C ARG A 171 8.53 -6.97 2.39
N ALA A 172 9.56 -6.40 3.03
CA ALA A 172 9.99 -6.79 4.39
C ALA A 172 9.60 -5.76 5.47
N THR A 173 8.66 -4.84 5.18
CA THR A 173 8.20 -3.80 6.11
C THR A 173 6.70 -3.90 6.37
N GLY A 174 6.18 -3.23 7.40
CA GLY A 174 4.76 -3.25 7.74
C GLY A 174 4.21 -4.66 7.94
N THR A 175 3.16 -5.02 7.22
CA THR A 175 2.56 -6.38 7.27
C THR A 175 3.49 -7.47 6.75
N GLY A 176 4.35 -7.19 5.77
CA GLY A 176 5.38 -8.14 5.33
C GLY A 176 6.36 -8.49 6.46
N LYS A 177 6.76 -7.47 7.26
CA LYS A 177 7.55 -7.73 8.47
C LYS A 177 6.77 -8.59 9.50
N ALA A 178 5.48 -8.39 9.65
CA ALA A 178 4.68 -9.20 10.56
C ALA A 178 4.63 -10.67 10.10
N ILE A 179 4.49 -10.94 8.80
CA ILE A 179 4.59 -12.28 8.22
C ILE A 179 5.97 -12.89 8.50
N LEU A 180 7.04 -12.14 8.25
CA LEU A 180 8.41 -12.59 8.51
C LEU A 180 8.65 -12.89 10.00
N ASP A 181 8.21 -12.01 10.89
CA ASP A 181 8.39 -12.18 12.33
C ASP A 181 7.54 -13.37 12.86
N LEU A 182 6.37 -13.61 12.28
CA LEU A 182 5.54 -14.78 12.60
C LEU A 182 6.20 -16.07 12.11
N ALA A 183 6.69 -16.11 10.88
CA ALA A 183 7.43 -17.25 10.32
C ALA A 183 8.68 -17.59 11.13
N ARG A 184 9.36 -16.57 11.67
CA ARG A 184 10.54 -16.73 12.56
C ARG A 184 10.19 -17.11 14.00
N GLY A 185 8.90 -17.16 14.38
CA GLY A 185 8.46 -17.34 15.76
C GLY A 185 8.77 -16.16 16.70
N LYS A 186 9.03 -14.98 16.14
CA LYS A 186 9.32 -13.73 16.91
C LYS A 186 8.07 -12.96 17.33
N LEU A 187 6.88 -13.42 16.95
CA LEU A 187 5.57 -12.88 17.38
C LEU A 187 4.84 -13.90 18.25
N PRO A 188 5.20 -14.01 19.55
CA PRO A 188 4.56 -14.98 20.45
C PRO A 188 3.13 -14.57 20.85
N VAL A 189 2.74 -13.36 20.50
CA VAL A 189 1.44 -12.79 20.88
C VAL A 189 0.79 -12.12 19.68
N LEU A 190 -0.46 -12.47 19.43
CA LEU A 190 -1.27 -11.97 18.34
C LEU A 190 -2.57 -11.34 18.85
N VAL A 191 -3.19 -10.51 18.04
CA VAL A 191 -4.54 -9.97 18.26
C VAL A 191 -5.45 -10.59 17.19
N ARG A 192 -6.61 -11.10 17.61
CA ARG A 192 -7.61 -11.61 16.67
C ARG A 192 -8.09 -10.50 15.74
N THR A 193 -7.90 -10.69 14.47
CA THR A 193 -8.24 -9.72 13.42
C THR A 193 -8.51 -10.42 12.10
N ARG A 194 -9.16 -9.72 11.19
CA ARG A 194 -9.26 -10.09 9.77
C ARG A 194 -8.58 -9.02 8.95
N PHE A 195 -8.00 -9.41 7.83
CA PHE A 195 -7.35 -8.48 6.90
C PHE A 195 -7.46 -8.98 5.48
N SER A 196 -7.61 -8.04 4.57
CA SER A 196 -7.58 -8.29 3.14
C SER A 196 -6.18 -8.08 2.59
N VAL A 197 -5.84 -8.88 1.60
CA VAL A 197 -4.54 -8.89 0.94
C VAL A 197 -4.72 -8.83 -0.58
N VAL A 198 -3.79 -8.16 -1.23
CA VAL A 198 -3.58 -8.25 -2.67
C VAL A 198 -2.13 -8.60 -2.96
N ASP A 199 -1.91 -9.49 -3.91
CA ASP A 199 -0.56 -9.80 -4.40
C ASP A 199 0.08 -8.56 -5.05
N ILE A 200 1.39 -8.40 -4.87
CA ILE A 200 2.11 -7.23 -5.37
C ILE A 200 2.11 -7.13 -6.90
N ASP A 201 2.17 -8.26 -7.59
CA ASP A 201 2.14 -8.27 -9.06
C ASP A 201 0.72 -8.03 -9.57
N ASP A 202 -0.32 -8.54 -8.87
CA ASP A 202 -1.71 -8.20 -9.17
C ASP A 202 -1.96 -6.71 -8.97
N CYS A 203 -1.43 -6.13 -7.87
CA CYS A 203 -1.51 -4.71 -7.63
C CYS A 203 -0.84 -3.92 -8.76
N ALA A 204 0.37 -4.28 -9.17
CA ALA A 204 1.08 -3.63 -10.27
C ALA A 204 0.35 -3.79 -11.61
N ARG A 205 -0.12 -4.99 -11.93
CA ARG A 205 -0.89 -5.28 -13.14
C ARG A 205 -2.18 -4.46 -13.19
N ALA A 206 -2.89 -4.34 -12.07
CA ALA A 206 -4.10 -3.53 -11.97
C ALA A 206 -3.85 -2.05 -12.29
N HIS A 207 -2.65 -1.50 -12.00
CA HIS A 207 -2.30 -0.13 -12.40
C HIS A 207 -2.28 0.03 -13.93
N LEU A 208 -1.69 -0.92 -14.65
CA LEU A 208 -1.62 -0.88 -16.11
C LEU A 208 -3.00 -1.12 -16.75
N LEU A 209 -3.81 -1.97 -16.15
CA LEU A 209 -5.16 -2.23 -16.61
C LEU A 209 -6.08 -1.03 -16.34
N ALA A 210 -5.94 -0.36 -15.20
CA ALA A 210 -6.68 0.84 -14.88
C ALA A 210 -6.36 2.01 -15.83
N GLU A 211 -5.12 2.11 -16.34
CA GLU A 211 -4.80 3.03 -17.43
C GLU A 211 -5.71 2.81 -18.64
N LYS A 212 -5.97 1.56 -19.00
CA LYS A 212 -6.69 1.18 -20.23
C LYS A 212 -8.20 1.13 -20.05
N ALA A 213 -8.67 0.45 -19.01
CA ALA A 213 -10.07 0.09 -18.80
C ALA A 213 -10.74 0.85 -17.64
N GLY A 214 -9.95 1.46 -16.74
CA GLY A 214 -10.50 2.18 -15.60
C GLY A 214 -11.28 3.43 -16.03
N LYS A 215 -12.43 3.66 -15.38
CA LYS A 215 -13.26 4.83 -15.61
C LYS A 215 -12.77 6.00 -14.76
N PRO A 216 -12.56 7.19 -15.33
CA PRO A 216 -12.20 8.37 -14.57
C PRO A 216 -13.23 8.67 -13.46
N GLY A 217 -12.76 9.11 -12.31
CA GLY A 217 -13.57 9.36 -11.12
C GLY A 217 -13.96 8.12 -10.33
N GLU A 218 -13.71 6.93 -10.85
CA GLU A 218 -14.09 5.67 -10.20
C GLU A 218 -12.96 5.12 -9.32
N ARG A 219 -13.39 4.46 -8.23
CA ARG A 219 -12.54 3.68 -7.34
C ARG A 219 -12.55 2.22 -7.75
N TYR A 220 -11.42 1.55 -7.53
CA TYR A 220 -11.25 0.11 -7.71
C TYR A 220 -10.49 -0.46 -6.52
N ILE A 221 -11.18 -1.20 -5.67
CA ILE A 221 -10.55 -1.88 -4.53
C ILE A 221 -9.79 -3.09 -5.05
N LEU A 222 -8.50 -3.15 -4.71
CA LEU A 222 -7.65 -4.29 -5.04
C LEU A 222 -7.54 -5.19 -3.80
N SER A 223 -8.35 -6.25 -3.77
CA SER A 223 -8.43 -7.23 -2.68
C SER A 223 -8.57 -8.62 -3.27
N GLY A 224 -7.49 -9.40 -3.24
CA GLY A 224 -7.45 -10.75 -3.80
C GLY A 224 -8.08 -11.78 -2.86
N PHE A 225 -7.81 -11.65 -1.56
CA PHE A 225 -8.37 -12.53 -0.54
C PHE A 225 -8.42 -11.86 0.82
N THR A 226 -9.35 -12.33 1.65
CA THR A 226 -9.49 -11.90 3.05
C THR A 226 -9.35 -13.11 3.96
N MET A 227 -8.57 -12.97 5.02
CA MET A 227 -8.35 -14.05 6.00
C MET A 227 -8.27 -13.51 7.43
N SER A 228 -8.53 -14.36 8.38
CA SER A 228 -8.23 -14.13 9.80
C SER A 228 -6.75 -14.34 10.08
N ILE A 229 -6.28 -13.87 11.22
CA ILE A 229 -4.89 -14.11 11.66
C ILE A 229 -4.65 -15.60 11.95
N GLU A 230 -5.69 -16.33 12.36
CA GLU A 230 -5.67 -17.77 12.56
C GLU A 230 -5.45 -18.52 11.25
N GLU A 231 -6.25 -18.20 10.21
CA GLU A 231 -6.11 -18.75 8.87
C GLU A 231 -4.73 -18.44 8.27
N ALA A 232 -4.23 -17.23 8.50
CA ALA A 232 -2.88 -16.84 8.07
C ALA A 232 -1.78 -17.67 8.77
N ALA A 233 -1.92 -17.94 10.07
CA ALA A 233 -1.00 -18.77 10.81
C ALA A 233 -1.02 -20.21 10.29
N THR A 234 -2.21 -20.79 10.09
CA THR A 234 -2.37 -22.14 9.51
C THR A 234 -1.76 -22.25 8.11
N LEU A 235 -1.97 -21.22 7.26
CA LEU A 235 -1.37 -21.20 5.94
C LEU A 235 0.17 -21.12 6.01
N LEU A 236 0.71 -20.32 6.92
CA LEU A 236 2.16 -20.27 7.14
C LEU A 236 2.71 -21.59 7.66
N GLU A 237 2.01 -22.28 8.58
CA GLU A 237 2.37 -23.60 9.08
C GLU A 237 2.45 -24.62 7.94
N SER A 238 1.44 -24.64 7.07
CA SER A 238 1.39 -25.58 5.93
C SER A 238 2.49 -25.33 4.90
N VAL A 239 2.89 -24.07 4.70
CA VAL A 239 3.93 -23.72 3.73
C VAL A 239 5.34 -23.94 4.29
N LEU A 240 5.54 -23.74 5.59
CA LEU A 240 6.84 -23.84 6.26
C LEU A 240 7.09 -25.21 6.86
N ASP A 241 6.09 -26.11 6.87
CA ASP A 241 6.12 -27.39 7.61
C ASP A 241 6.58 -27.21 9.07
N LYS A 242 6.02 -26.18 9.73
CA LYS A 242 6.45 -25.75 11.06
C LYS A 242 5.27 -25.24 11.87
N THR A 243 5.12 -25.72 13.11
CA THR A 243 4.09 -25.19 14.02
C THR A 243 4.40 -23.77 14.49
N ILE A 244 3.44 -22.86 14.32
CA ILE A 244 3.50 -21.47 14.79
C ILE A 244 2.77 -21.35 16.12
N ARG A 245 3.53 -21.22 17.20
CA ARG A 245 2.97 -21.05 18.55
C ARG A 245 2.76 -19.59 18.84
N ALA A 246 1.51 -19.13 18.87
CA ALA A 246 1.15 -17.78 19.28
C ALA A 246 0.01 -17.79 20.29
N ARG A 247 0.01 -16.83 21.24
CA ARG A 247 -1.07 -16.59 22.17
C ARG A 247 -1.89 -15.41 21.70
N TYR A 248 -3.21 -15.48 21.88
CA TYR A 248 -4.11 -14.39 21.48
C TYR A 248 -4.44 -13.51 22.67
N LEU A 249 -4.15 -12.21 22.55
CA LEU A 249 -4.49 -11.22 23.59
C LEU A 249 -5.98 -10.87 23.53
N PRO A 250 -6.65 -10.77 24.68
CA PRO A 250 -7.95 -10.11 24.80
C PRO A 250 -7.87 -8.66 24.35
N ARG A 251 -8.98 -8.14 23.78
CA ARG A 251 -9.07 -6.75 23.24
C ARG A 251 -8.64 -5.69 24.25
N TRP A 252 -9.05 -5.81 25.50
CA TRP A 252 -8.73 -4.85 26.56
C TRP A 252 -7.24 -4.83 26.90
N MET A 253 -6.56 -5.99 26.89
CA MET A 253 -5.11 -6.06 27.10
C MET A 253 -4.34 -5.43 25.95
N ALA A 254 -4.77 -5.67 24.70
CA ALA A 254 -4.18 -5.05 23.52
C ALA A 254 -4.30 -3.51 23.59
N LEU A 255 -5.47 -2.98 23.94
CA LEU A 255 -5.70 -1.54 24.09
C LEU A 255 -4.86 -0.94 25.22
N GLY A 256 -4.85 -1.58 26.41
CA GLY A 256 -4.05 -1.14 27.56
C GLY A 256 -2.55 -1.14 27.24
N GLY A 257 -2.06 -2.20 26.61
CA GLY A 257 -0.67 -2.30 26.14
C GLY A 257 -0.29 -1.19 25.16
N GLY A 258 -1.16 -0.90 24.19
CA GLY A 258 -0.95 0.19 23.24
C GLY A 258 -0.85 1.57 23.90
N LEU A 259 -1.71 1.84 24.89
CA LEU A 259 -1.67 3.07 25.67
C LEU A 259 -0.39 3.19 26.52
N MET A 260 0.02 2.12 27.18
CA MET A 260 1.22 2.08 27.99
C MET A 260 2.49 2.32 27.17
N VAL A 261 2.62 1.64 26.02
CA VAL A 261 3.77 1.81 25.12
C VAL A 261 3.81 3.22 24.53
N GLU A 262 2.66 3.78 24.16
CA GLU A 262 2.57 5.17 23.68
C GLU A 262 2.96 6.18 24.76
N GLY A 263 2.49 6.00 26.01
CA GLY A 263 2.86 6.84 27.14
C GLY A 263 4.36 6.81 27.43
N LEU A 264 4.97 5.62 27.46
CA LEU A 264 6.41 5.46 27.67
C LEU A 264 7.23 6.06 26.53
N ALA A 265 6.77 5.90 25.28
CA ALA A 265 7.42 6.48 24.11
C ALA A 265 7.41 8.01 24.16
N ARG A 266 6.33 8.63 24.63
CA ARG A 266 6.26 10.09 24.84
C ARG A 266 7.26 10.56 25.89
N LEU A 267 7.39 9.83 27.01
CA LEU A 267 8.35 10.16 28.07
C LEU A 267 9.81 10.03 27.62
N THR A 268 10.11 9.03 26.80
CA THR A 268 11.47 8.75 26.34
C THR A 268 11.84 9.46 25.03
N GLY A 269 10.92 10.20 24.40
CA GLY A 269 11.11 10.84 23.10
C GLY A 269 11.32 9.86 21.94
N ARG A 270 11.05 8.55 22.13
CA ARG A 270 11.22 7.52 21.12
C ARG A 270 9.93 7.33 20.30
N GLN A 271 10.05 6.89 19.06
CA GLN A 271 8.88 6.51 18.25
C GLN A 271 8.36 5.16 18.73
N PRO A 272 7.07 5.04 19.09
CA PRO A 272 6.51 3.76 19.50
C PRO A 272 6.45 2.80 18.31
N ARG A 273 6.87 1.56 18.51
CA ARG A 273 6.71 0.48 17.52
C ARG A 273 5.28 -0.06 17.51
N PHE A 274 4.54 0.18 18.57
CA PHE A 274 3.17 -0.25 18.79
C PHE A 274 2.43 0.87 19.51
N CYS A 275 1.28 1.30 18.98
CA CYS A 275 0.53 2.43 19.52
C CYS A 275 -0.97 2.16 19.43
N ARG A 276 -1.75 3.01 20.06
CA ARG A 276 -3.21 2.91 20.08
C ARG A 276 -3.84 2.92 18.69
N GLU A 277 -3.31 3.68 17.72
CA GLU A 277 -3.76 3.67 16.32
C GLU A 277 -3.65 2.27 15.70
N MET A 278 -2.48 1.64 15.82
CA MET A 278 -2.24 0.30 15.30
C MET A 278 -3.18 -0.72 15.94
N VAL A 279 -3.37 -0.65 17.26
CA VAL A 279 -4.29 -1.54 17.99
C VAL A 279 -5.72 -1.36 17.51
N ARG A 280 -6.19 -0.11 17.35
CA ARG A 280 -7.55 0.19 16.85
C ARG A 280 -7.74 -0.37 15.45
N THR A 281 -6.78 -0.18 14.54
CA THR A 281 -6.82 -0.70 13.18
C THR A 281 -6.88 -2.23 13.18
N LEU A 282 -6.04 -2.90 13.98
CA LEU A 282 -6.07 -4.36 14.11
C LEU A 282 -7.40 -4.87 14.69
N LEU A 283 -7.90 -4.24 15.78
CA LEU A 283 -9.14 -4.67 16.43
C LEU A 283 -10.41 -4.37 15.62
N HIS A 284 -10.35 -3.40 14.71
CA HIS A 284 -11.43 -3.13 13.77
C HIS A 284 -11.60 -4.33 12.82
N GLY A 285 -10.47 -4.85 12.32
CA GLY A 285 -10.45 -5.86 11.28
C GLY A 285 -10.93 -5.27 9.94
N HIS A 286 -10.28 -5.63 8.86
CA HIS A 286 -10.57 -5.07 7.55
C HIS A 286 -10.87 -6.19 6.56
N ALA A 287 -12.06 -6.15 5.98
CA ALA A 287 -12.46 -7.01 4.88
C ALA A 287 -12.92 -6.14 3.71
N TYR A 288 -12.44 -6.42 2.51
CA TYR A 288 -12.76 -5.65 1.32
C TYR A 288 -13.13 -6.56 0.15
N ASP A 289 -14.08 -6.09 -0.66
CA ASP A 289 -14.50 -6.74 -1.90
C ASP A 289 -13.70 -6.18 -3.08
N GLY A 290 -12.95 -7.04 -3.76
CA GLY A 290 -12.17 -6.70 -4.97
C GLY A 290 -12.87 -7.06 -6.29
N THR A 291 -14.12 -7.50 -6.25
CA THR A 291 -14.84 -8.02 -7.42
C THR A 291 -14.97 -7.00 -8.55
N LYS A 292 -15.27 -5.74 -8.24
CA LYS A 292 -15.37 -4.68 -9.25
C LYS A 292 -14.08 -4.53 -10.05
N ALA A 293 -12.93 -4.50 -9.35
CA ALA A 293 -11.64 -4.38 -10.02
C ALA A 293 -11.35 -5.60 -10.91
N SER A 294 -11.63 -6.81 -10.44
CA SER A 294 -11.47 -8.05 -11.22
C SER A 294 -12.34 -8.03 -12.49
N MET A 295 -13.61 -7.66 -12.36
CA MET A 295 -14.56 -7.68 -13.48
C MET A 295 -14.32 -6.55 -14.48
N GLU A 296 -14.19 -5.31 -14.02
CA GLU A 296 -14.10 -4.13 -14.90
C GLU A 296 -12.68 -3.92 -15.46
N LEU A 297 -11.62 -4.29 -14.74
CA LEU A 297 -10.26 -4.22 -15.25
C LEU A 297 -9.82 -5.52 -15.95
N GLY A 298 -10.59 -6.60 -15.82
CA GLY A 298 -10.42 -7.83 -16.59
C GLY A 298 -9.22 -8.67 -16.15
N PHE A 299 -9.08 -8.99 -14.86
CA PHE A 299 -8.03 -9.88 -14.37
C PHE A 299 -8.50 -10.78 -13.21
N GLN A 300 -7.73 -11.84 -12.96
CA GLN A 300 -7.93 -12.73 -11.81
C GLN A 300 -6.85 -12.48 -10.78
N TYR A 301 -7.24 -12.55 -9.51
CA TYR A 301 -6.31 -12.44 -8.39
C TYR A 301 -5.51 -13.72 -8.17
N THR A 302 -4.27 -13.56 -7.78
CA THR A 302 -3.39 -14.64 -7.36
C THR A 302 -3.91 -15.28 -6.07
N PRO A 303 -3.98 -16.64 -5.98
CA PRO A 303 -4.41 -17.33 -4.79
C PRO A 303 -3.51 -17.01 -3.58
N ALA A 304 -4.11 -17.04 -2.38
CA ALA A 304 -3.43 -16.72 -1.12
C ALA A 304 -2.15 -17.54 -0.91
N GLU A 305 -2.23 -18.85 -1.13
CA GLU A 305 -1.09 -19.76 -0.97
C GLU A 305 0.09 -19.37 -1.90
N SER A 306 -0.20 -19.07 -3.15
CA SER A 306 0.83 -18.66 -4.13
C SER A 306 1.51 -17.36 -3.70
N THR A 307 0.75 -16.37 -3.24
CA THR A 307 1.29 -15.10 -2.73
C THR A 307 2.19 -15.33 -1.51
N ILE A 308 1.77 -16.17 -0.57
CA ILE A 308 2.55 -16.46 0.65
C ILE A 308 3.80 -17.25 0.31
N ARG A 309 3.72 -18.30 -0.54
CA ARG A 309 4.88 -19.09 -0.98
C ARG A 309 5.94 -18.19 -1.64
N ARG A 310 5.54 -17.33 -2.55
CA ARG A 310 6.44 -16.37 -3.22
C ARG A 310 7.06 -15.38 -2.24
N THR A 311 6.30 -14.89 -1.27
CA THR A 311 6.78 -13.98 -0.22
C THR A 311 7.85 -14.66 0.64
N LEU A 312 7.60 -15.90 1.08
CA LEU A 312 8.54 -16.66 1.91
C LEU A 312 9.79 -17.07 1.12
N ALA A 313 9.63 -17.49 -0.13
CA ALA A 313 10.77 -17.79 -1.02
C ALA A 313 11.67 -16.54 -1.21
N TRP A 314 11.08 -15.37 -1.38
CA TRP A 314 11.84 -14.14 -1.44
C TRP A 314 12.55 -13.83 -0.12
N PHE A 315 11.89 -14.01 1.05
CA PHE A 315 12.57 -13.85 2.34
C PHE A 315 13.78 -14.79 2.48
N ALA A 316 13.69 -16.01 1.97
CA ALA A 316 14.80 -16.96 1.99
C ALA A 316 15.94 -16.52 1.06
N ALA A 317 15.63 -16.09 -0.15
CA ALA A 317 16.61 -15.60 -1.11
C ALA A 317 17.39 -14.37 -0.60
N GLU A 318 16.71 -13.50 0.17
CA GLU A 318 17.35 -12.33 0.81
C GLU A 318 18.07 -12.67 2.14
N GLY A 319 18.13 -13.96 2.52
CA GLY A 319 18.72 -14.38 3.81
C GLY A 319 17.93 -13.90 5.04
N LEU A 320 16.68 -13.49 4.85
CA LEU A 320 15.81 -13.01 5.92
C LEU A 320 15.08 -14.15 6.64
N LEU A 321 14.97 -15.33 6.05
CA LEU A 321 14.29 -16.48 6.60
C LEU A 321 15.05 -17.75 6.23
N GLU A 322 15.33 -18.61 7.21
CA GLU A 322 15.80 -19.96 6.94
C GLU A 322 14.58 -20.86 6.71
N ILE A 323 14.44 -21.38 5.51
CA ILE A 323 13.44 -22.39 5.18
C ILE A 323 14.17 -23.73 5.20
N PRO A 324 13.68 -24.74 5.97
CA PRO A 324 14.23 -26.09 5.89
C PRO A 324 14.19 -26.56 4.42
N ASN A 325 15.29 -27.12 3.93
CA ASN A 325 15.31 -27.71 2.59
C ASN A 325 14.18 -28.75 2.52
N PRO A 326 13.34 -28.74 1.49
CA PRO A 326 12.41 -29.85 1.29
C PRO A 326 13.25 -31.12 1.12
N ALA A 327 13.00 -32.09 1.98
CA ALA A 327 13.61 -33.42 1.93
C ALA A 327 13.23 -34.16 0.65
#